data_2621fe12780801a633d8a1a4ff9b245c
#
_entry.id   2621fe12780801a633d8a1a4ff9b245c
#
_cell.length_a   1.000
_cell.length_b   1.000
_cell.length_c   1.000
_cell.angle_alpha   90.00
_cell.angle_beta   90.00
_cell.angle_gamma   90.00
#
_symmetry.space_group_name_H-M   'P 1'
#
loop_
_entity.id
_entity.type
_entity.pdbx_description
1 polymer ?
#
loop_
_entity_poly.entity_id
_entity_poly.type
_entity_poly.pdbx_seq_one_letter_code
_entity_poly.pdbx_strand_id
1 'polypeptide(L)'
;MSDLLKIHEIRLLNARKIMKESGLDRTQFAEKIGMSYNLLSQYIGKNPKKNIGDDTAEKIEKAFGKVSGFLDHIDDKKPHSLLDNNVDLSQKISIEGRPIPVISWVQAGTWTGVESVPLDTEFTEWLPPNADCGKNGYALVVKGLSMSPKFEPEDRIYVNPDIQTFDLKTNDLVIVSCTGDNETTFKKLIIEGDEKYLQPLNPLWQEKIMQLTEDCRLVGKVVGLYRKI
;
A
#
# COMPACT_ATOMS: atom_id res chain seq x y z
N MET A 1 -15.60 28.56 -13.70
CA MET A 1 -15.56 29.50 -12.54
C MET A 1 -16.33 28.84 -11.42
N SER A 2 -15.66 28.27 -10.45
CA SER A 2 -16.31 27.70 -9.26
C SER A 2 -16.66 28.86 -8.34
N ASP A 3 -17.96 29.11 -8.13
CA ASP A 3 -18.42 30.04 -7.11
C ASP A 3 -17.97 29.52 -5.74
N LEU A 4 -16.99 30.19 -5.14
CA LEU A 4 -16.57 29.97 -3.77
C LEU A 4 -17.74 30.38 -2.86
N LEU A 5 -18.33 29.41 -2.19
CA LEU A 5 -19.37 29.65 -1.20
C LEU A 5 -18.85 30.60 -0.11
N LYS A 6 -19.69 31.58 0.26
CA LYS A 6 -19.36 32.48 1.35
C LYS A 6 -19.43 31.74 2.70
N ILE A 7 -18.63 32.17 3.68
CA ILE A 7 -18.53 31.49 5.00
C ILE A 7 -19.90 31.27 5.68
N HIS A 8 -20.82 32.23 5.56
CA HIS A 8 -22.16 32.10 6.14
C HIS A 8 -23.03 31.02 5.42
N GLU A 9 -22.80 30.76 4.15
CA GLU A 9 -23.47 29.69 3.41
C GLU A 9 -22.95 28.32 3.84
N ILE A 10 -21.63 28.22 4.05
CA ILE A 10 -20.97 27.02 4.57
C ILE A 10 -21.50 26.71 5.98
N ARG A 11 -21.53 27.69 6.87
CA ARG A 11 -22.08 27.56 8.23
C ARG A 11 -23.53 27.09 8.24
N LEU A 12 -24.35 27.64 7.35
CA LEU A 12 -25.75 27.24 7.21
C LEU A 12 -25.91 25.78 6.78
N LEU A 13 -25.14 25.36 5.78
CA LEU A 13 -25.15 23.99 5.29
C LEU A 13 -24.72 23.01 6.39
N ASN A 14 -23.63 23.31 7.08
CA ASN A 14 -23.10 22.47 8.14
C ASN A 14 -24.03 22.41 9.36
N ALA A 15 -24.63 23.50 9.77
CA ALA A 15 -25.60 23.51 10.87
C ALA A 15 -26.85 22.68 10.55
N ARG A 16 -27.34 22.75 9.29
CA ARG A 16 -28.47 21.90 8.84
C ARG A 16 -28.06 20.43 8.77
N LYS A 17 -26.83 20.13 8.38
CA LYS A 17 -26.27 18.76 8.35
C LYS A 17 -26.22 18.18 9.77
N ILE A 18 -25.68 18.92 10.75
CA ILE A 18 -25.64 18.49 12.15
C ILE A 18 -27.05 18.23 12.68
N MET A 19 -28.02 19.11 12.39
CA MET A 19 -29.39 18.91 12.81
C MET A 19 -29.98 17.62 12.23
N LYS A 20 -29.77 17.36 10.94
CA LYS A 20 -30.25 16.14 10.27
C LYS A 20 -29.59 14.88 10.83
N GLU A 21 -28.28 14.90 11.04
CA GLU A 21 -27.49 13.77 11.56
C GLU A 21 -27.83 13.44 13.03
N SER A 22 -28.16 14.46 13.81
CA SER A 22 -28.56 14.28 15.21
C SER A 22 -29.95 13.64 15.39
N GLY A 23 -30.76 13.59 14.33
CA GLY A 23 -32.16 13.11 14.41
C GLY A 23 -33.10 14.01 15.22
N LEU A 24 -32.62 15.17 15.66
CA LEU A 24 -33.41 16.11 16.46
C LEU A 24 -34.32 16.96 15.58
N ASP A 25 -35.51 17.22 16.07
CA ASP A 25 -36.35 18.26 15.46
C ASP A 25 -35.80 19.67 15.76
N ARG A 26 -36.37 20.67 15.11
CA ARG A 26 -35.88 22.08 15.27
C ARG A 26 -36.07 22.64 16.68
N THR A 27 -37.07 22.19 17.41
CA THR A 27 -37.31 22.60 18.78
C THR A 27 -36.27 22.00 19.72
N GLN A 28 -36.04 20.71 19.63
CA GLN A 28 -35.04 19.97 20.40
C GLN A 28 -33.62 20.47 20.11
N PHE A 29 -33.35 20.78 18.83
CA PHE A 29 -32.06 21.35 18.44
C PHE A 29 -31.83 22.71 19.04
N ALA A 30 -32.87 23.59 19.05
CA ALA A 30 -32.80 24.92 19.67
C ALA A 30 -32.54 24.83 21.18
N GLU A 31 -33.26 23.97 21.87
CA GLU A 31 -33.07 23.72 23.31
C GLU A 31 -31.65 23.24 23.61
N LYS A 32 -31.14 22.33 22.84
CA LYS A 32 -29.79 21.74 23.04
C LYS A 32 -28.68 22.77 22.91
N ILE A 33 -28.83 23.76 22.02
CA ILE A 33 -27.84 24.86 21.84
C ILE A 33 -28.16 26.08 22.71
N GLY A 34 -29.16 26.01 23.60
CA GLY A 34 -29.56 27.11 24.49
C GLY A 34 -30.16 28.32 23.75
N MET A 35 -30.94 28.08 22.69
CA MET A 35 -31.52 29.13 21.85
C MET A 35 -33.04 28.96 21.70
N SER A 36 -33.78 30.06 21.53
CA SER A 36 -35.22 29.93 21.24
C SER A 36 -35.47 29.41 19.81
N TYR A 37 -36.53 28.66 19.62
CA TYR A 37 -36.97 28.15 18.31
C TYR A 37 -37.07 29.28 17.25
N ASN A 38 -37.67 30.43 17.65
CA ASN A 38 -37.84 31.56 16.73
C ASN A 38 -36.52 32.15 16.27
N LEU A 39 -35.54 32.23 17.16
CA LEU A 39 -34.20 32.72 16.84
C LEU A 39 -33.45 31.69 15.95
N LEU A 40 -33.47 30.42 16.29
CA LEU A 40 -32.88 29.36 15.47
C LEU A 40 -33.48 29.34 14.07
N SER A 41 -34.81 29.49 13.93
CA SER A 41 -35.48 29.52 12.64
C SER A 41 -35.06 30.69 11.75
N GLN A 42 -34.57 31.79 12.31
CA GLN A 42 -33.99 32.88 11.54
C GLN A 42 -32.60 32.54 10.97
N TYR A 43 -31.85 31.64 11.62
CA TYR A 43 -30.54 31.20 11.16
C TYR A 43 -30.61 30.02 10.19
N ILE A 44 -31.36 28.95 10.53
CA ILE A 44 -31.33 27.69 9.78
C ILE A 44 -32.67 27.32 9.15
N GLY A 45 -33.69 28.16 9.21
CA GLY A 45 -35.01 27.96 8.61
C GLY A 45 -34.95 27.78 7.10
N LYS A 46 -36.13 27.53 6.48
CA LYS A 46 -36.23 27.36 5.02
C LYS A 46 -35.73 28.61 4.28
N ASN A 47 -36.08 29.82 4.81
CA ASN A 47 -35.62 31.10 4.30
C ASN A 47 -34.93 31.84 5.45
N PRO A 48 -33.62 31.64 5.68
CA PRO A 48 -32.90 32.27 6.78
C PRO A 48 -32.85 33.78 6.58
N LYS A 49 -33.08 34.53 7.69
CA LYS A 49 -33.05 36.01 7.72
C LYS A 49 -31.78 36.55 8.36
N LYS A 50 -31.00 35.67 8.98
CA LYS A 50 -29.75 36.01 9.67
C LYS A 50 -28.66 35.06 9.34
N ASN A 51 -27.42 35.50 9.27
CA ASN A 51 -26.24 34.72 9.10
C ASN A 51 -25.76 34.16 10.45
N ILE A 52 -25.22 32.92 10.42
CA ILE A 52 -24.60 32.30 11.59
C ILE A 52 -23.26 33.03 11.84
N GLY A 53 -23.20 33.86 12.88
CA GLY A 53 -21.95 34.47 13.33
C GLY A 53 -21.13 33.54 14.22
N ASP A 54 -19.94 33.98 14.63
CA ASP A 54 -18.96 33.18 15.37
C ASP A 54 -19.55 32.64 16.70
N ASP A 55 -20.22 33.47 17.50
CA ASP A 55 -20.84 33.08 18.78
C ASP A 55 -21.90 31.96 18.59
N THR A 56 -22.65 32.03 17.49
CA THR A 56 -23.69 31.05 17.18
C THR A 56 -23.08 29.77 16.66
N ALA A 57 -22.03 29.86 15.84
CA ALA A 57 -21.27 28.73 15.38
C ALA A 57 -20.64 27.95 16.54
N GLU A 58 -19.95 28.65 17.44
CA GLU A 58 -19.33 28.06 18.63
C GLU A 58 -20.35 27.36 19.54
N LYS A 59 -21.53 27.94 19.74
CA LYS A 59 -22.61 27.31 20.53
C LYS A 59 -23.06 25.99 19.92
N ILE A 60 -23.24 25.95 18.59
CA ILE A 60 -23.64 24.74 17.91
C ILE A 60 -22.51 23.69 18.02
N GLU A 61 -21.27 24.07 17.77
CA GLU A 61 -20.11 23.19 17.84
C GLU A 61 -19.96 22.58 19.24
N LYS A 62 -20.00 23.37 20.28
CA LYS A 62 -19.94 22.91 21.68
C LYS A 62 -21.09 21.98 22.04
N ALA A 63 -22.31 22.30 21.66
CA ALA A 63 -23.48 21.49 21.97
C ALA A 63 -23.47 20.12 21.34
N PHE A 64 -22.79 19.98 20.19
CA PHE A 64 -22.68 18.73 19.43
C PHE A 64 -21.28 18.10 19.45
N GLY A 65 -20.39 18.56 20.35
CA GLY A 65 -19.06 18.01 20.54
C GLY A 65 -18.17 18.13 19.30
N LYS A 66 -18.38 19.17 18.50
CA LYS A 66 -17.55 19.48 17.33
C LYS A 66 -16.37 20.35 17.74
N VAL A 67 -15.27 20.23 16.99
CA VAL A 67 -14.09 21.09 17.19
C VAL A 67 -14.40 22.53 16.77
N SER A 68 -13.74 23.51 17.39
CA SER A 68 -13.89 24.92 17.02
C SER A 68 -13.56 25.15 15.56
N GLY A 69 -14.43 25.89 14.85
CA GLY A 69 -14.31 26.13 13.41
C GLY A 69 -14.86 25.03 12.51
N PHE A 70 -15.48 23.99 13.08
CA PHE A 70 -16.09 22.90 12.29
C PHE A 70 -17.13 23.43 11.28
N LEU A 71 -17.92 24.42 11.68
CA LEU A 71 -18.94 25.00 10.81
C LEU A 71 -18.38 25.83 9.65
N ASP A 72 -17.13 26.24 9.71
CA ASP A 72 -16.48 27.10 8.72
C ASP A 72 -15.92 26.36 7.51
N HIS A 73 -15.87 25.03 7.58
CA HIS A 73 -15.30 24.19 6.53
C HIS A 73 -16.37 23.40 5.78
N ILE A 74 -16.28 23.35 4.44
CA ILE A 74 -17.07 22.43 3.63
C ILE A 74 -16.54 21.02 3.90
N ASP A 75 -17.42 20.13 4.35
CA ASP A 75 -17.08 18.76 4.76
C ASP A 75 -16.89 17.84 3.52
N ASP A 76 -15.90 18.17 2.71
CA ASP A 76 -15.33 17.22 1.74
C ASP A 76 -14.06 16.54 2.29
N LYS A 77 -13.63 16.92 3.49
CA LYS A 77 -12.49 16.28 4.16
C LYS A 77 -12.74 16.22 5.65
N LYS A 78 -12.66 15.02 6.21
CA LYS A 78 -12.59 14.78 7.66
C LYS A 78 -11.63 15.76 8.33
N PRO A 79 -11.88 16.17 9.62
CA PRO A 79 -10.98 17.08 10.31
C PRO A 79 -9.55 16.55 10.20
N HIS A 80 -8.65 17.38 9.67
CA HIS A 80 -7.23 17.11 9.74
C HIS A 80 -6.88 16.93 11.22
N SER A 81 -6.55 15.71 11.61
CA SER A 81 -5.79 15.48 12.83
C SER A 81 -4.51 16.30 12.68
N LEU A 82 -4.06 16.94 13.77
CA LEU A 82 -2.75 17.62 13.83
C LEU A 82 -1.57 16.66 13.65
N LEU A 83 -1.84 15.41 13.34
CA LEU A 83 -0.89 14.39 12.93
C LEU A 83 -0.85 14.40 11.41
N ASP A 84 0.32 14.68 10.88
CA ASP A 84 0.64 14.57 9.47
C ASP A 84 0.36 13.11 9.02
N ASN A 85 -0.85 12.89 8.50
CA ASN A 85 -1.28 11.57 8.04
C ASN A 85 -0.68 11.32 6.66
N ASN A 86 0.56 10.85 6.63
CA ASN A 86 1.23 10.36 5.43
C ASN A 86 0.60 9.08 4.86
N VAL A 87 -0.53 8.62 5.43
CA VAL A 87 -1.21 7.40 5.03
C VAL A 87 -2.54 7.74 4.36
N ASP A 88 -2.65 7.43 3.08
CA ASP A 88 -3.91 7.48 2.34
C ASP A 88 -4.76 6.26 2.70
N LEU A 89 -5.77 6.46 3.57
CA LEU A 89 -6.68 5.42 4.00
C LEU A 89 -7.80 5.13 2.98
N SER A 90 -7.88 5.87 1.87
CA SER A 90 -8.89 5.63 0.83
C SER A 90 -8.54 4.43 -0.06
N GLN A 91 -7.27 4.06 -0.12
CA GLN A 91 -6.80 2.89 -0.84
C GLN A 91 -6.84 1.66 0.08
N LYS A 92 -7.95 0.95 0.06
CA LYS A 92 -7.99 -0.39 0.61
C LYS A 92 -7.31 -1.33 -0.37
N ILE A 93 -6.07 -1.67 -0.12
CA ILE A 93 -5.41 -2.78 -0.82
C ILE A 93 -5.99 -4.06 -0.23
N SER A 94 -6.89 -4.69 -0.96
CA SER A 94 -7.30 -6.06 -0.66
C SER A 94 -6.15 -6.98 -1.06
N ILE A 95 -5.47 -7.55 -0.09
CA ILE A 95 -4.46 -8.57 -0.34
C ILE A 95 -5.21 -9.89 -0.56
N GLU A 96 -5.72 -10.08 -1.77
CA GLU A 96 -6.30 -11.35 -2.20
C GLU A 96 -5.18 -12.23 -2.76
N GLY A 97 -5.20 -13.51 -2.42
CA GLY A 97 -4.25 -14.48 -2.94
C GLY A 97 -3.76 -15.46 -1.85
N ARG A 98 -2.97 -16.44 -2.29
CA ARG A 98 -2.37 -17.40 -1.39
C ARG A 98 -1.12 -16.81 -0.71
N PRO A 99 -0.83 -17.18 0.55
CA PRO A 99 0.46 -16.91 1.17
C PRO A 99 1.60 -17.51 0.33
N ILE A 100 2.76 -16.86 0.35
CA ILE A 100 3.93 -17.28 -0.41
C ILE A 100 4.91 -17.97 0.53
N PRO A 101 5.26 -19.26 0.30
CA PRO A 101 6.19 -19.98 1.16
C PRO A 101 7.61 -19.46 0.97
N VAL A 102 8.35 -19.35 2.06
CA VAL A 102 9.81 -19.13 2.03
C VAL A 102 10.49 -20.49 1.98
N ILE A 103 11.27 -20.73 0.93
CA ILE A 103 11.98 -21.98 0.69
C ILE A 103 13.50 -21.80 0.75
N SER A 104 14.23 -22.89 0.83
CA SER A 104 15.68 -22.86 0.75
C SER A 104 16.16 -22.68 -0.70
N TRP A 105 17.39 -22.19 -0.89
CA TRP A 105 18.04 -22.06 -2.19
C TRP A 105 18.19 -23.40 -2.92
N VAL A 106 18.39 -24.50 -2.18
CA VAL A 106 18.46 -25.86 -2.75
C VAL A 106 17.10 -26.29 -3.28
N GLN A 107 16.02 -26.04 -2.52
CA GLN A 107 14.66 -26.34 -2.97
C GLN A 107 14.28 -25.51 -4.21
N ALA A 108 14.71 -24.26 -4.29
CA ALA A 108 14.44 -23.41 -5.45
C ALA A 108 14.95 -24.02 -6.75
N GLY A 109 16.11 -24.69 -6.73
CA GLY A 109 16.67 -25.38 -7.89
C GLY A 109 15.80 -26.51 -8.45
N THR A 110 14.92 -27.10 -7.67
CA THR A 110 14.05 -28.23 -8.06
C THR A 110 12.56 -27.89 -7.96
N TRP A 111 12.25 -26.62 -7.68
CA TRP A 111 10.88 -26.19 -7.42
C TRP A 111 9.97 -26.31 -8.64
N THR A 112 8.82 -26.94 -8.46
CA THR A 112 7.77 -27.07 -9.48
C THR A 112 6.40 -26.55 -8.99
N GLY A 113 6.29 -26.20 -7.70
CA GLY A 113 5.09 -25.64 -7.08
C GLY A 113 4.83 -26.23 -5.69
N VAL A 114 3.95 -25.61 -4.94
CA VAL A 114 3.58 -26.05 -3.58
C VAL A 114 2.95 -27.45 -3.59
N GLU A 115 2.22 -27.77 -4.65
CA GLU A 115 1.53 -29.07 -4.80
C GLU A 115 2.51 -30.25 -4.97
N SER A 116 3.75 -29.98 -5.38
CA SER A 116 4.79 -31.00 -5.59
C SER A 116 5.68 -31.23 -4.37
N VAL A 117 5.45 -30.46 -3.30
CA VAL A 117 6.20 -30.62 -2.06
C VAL A 117 5.57 -31.74 -1.23
N PRO A 118 6.38 -32.65 -0.63
CA PRO A 118 5.87 -33.67 0.26
C PRO A 118 4.99 -33.08 1.37
N LEU A 119 3.90 -33.77 1.70
CA LEU A 119 2.91 -33.33 2.70
C LEU A 119 3.51 -33.04 4.09
N ASP A 120 4.67 -33.64 4.37
CA ASP A 120 5.39 -33.50 5.65
C ASP A 120 6.39 -32.34 5.64
N THR A 121 6.45 -31.53 4.55
CA THR A 121 7.35 -30.39 4.48
C THR A 121 6.73 -29.21 5.19
N GLU A 122 7.20 -28.89 6.38
CA GLU A 122 6.85 -27.68 7.09
C GLU A 122 7.65 -26.49 6.54
N PHE A 123 6.94 -25.51 5.97
CA PHE A 123 7.54 -24.22 5.67
C PHE A 123 7.65 -23.40 6.94
N THR A 124 8.85 -22.98 7.26
CA THR A 124 9.12 -22.23 8.52
C THR A 124 8.62 -20.80 8.51
N GLU A 125 8.41 -20.24 7.31
CA GLU A 125 7.96 -18.86 7.14
C GLU A 125 7.04 -18.73 5.91
N TRP A 126 6.00 -17.91 6.05
CA TRP A 126 5.09 -17.54 4.98
C TRP A 126 5.04 -16.02 4.86
N LEU A 127 5.09 -15.52 3.63
CA LEU A 127 4.94 -14.09 3.33
C LEU A 127 3.51 -13.77 2.88
N PRO A 128 3.11 -12.48 2.99
CA PRO A 128 1.86 -12.01 2.42
C PRO A 128 1.72 -12.38 0.93
N PRO A 129 0.49 -12.54 0.43
CA PRO A 129 0.25 -12.75 -0.99
C PRO A 129 0.88 -11.68 -1.88
N ASN A 130 1.40 -12.09 -3.03
CA ASN A 130 1.88 -11.22 -4.09
C ASN A 130 1.43 -11.78 -5.43
N ALA A 131 0.56 -11.05 -6.13
CA ALA A 131 -0.04 -11.49 -7.40
C ALA A 131 1.01 -11.73 -8.51
N ASP A 132 2.11 -10.98 -8.48
CA ASP A 132 3.18 -11.08 -9.48
C ASP A 132 3.99 -12.39 -9.36
N CYS A 133 3.86 -13.11 -8.25
CA CYS A 133 4.52 -14.41 -8.05
C CYS A 133 3.97 -15.55 -8.94
N GLY A 134 2.82 -15.35 -9.55
CA GLY A 134 2.16 -16.40 -10.33
C GLY A 134 1.64 -17.57 -9.47
N LYS A 135 1.23 -18.64 -10.15
CA LYS A 135 0.61 -19.80 -9.48
C LYS A 135 1.60 -20.55 -8.59
N ASN A 136 2.84 -20.71 -9.06
CA ASN A 136 3.88 -21.52 -8.42
C ASN A 136 4.92 -20.70 -7.66
N GLY A 137 4.63 -19.40 -7.41
CA GLY A 137 5.53 -18.47 -6.76
C GLY A 137 5.97 -18.89 -5.36
N TYR A 138 7.18 -18.52 -5.01
CA TYR A 138 7.82 -18.74 -3.71
C TYR A 138 8.67 -17.54 -3.31
N ALA A 139 9.26 -17.59 -2.13
CA ALA A 139 10.21 -16.59 -1.67
C ALA A 139 11.52 -17.24 -1.22
N LEU A 140 12.60 -16.45 -1.29
CA LEU A 140 13.93 -16.82 -0.84
C LEU A 140 14.46 -15.78 0.14
N VAL A 141 15.27 -16.20 1.10
CA VAL A 141 16.05 -15.31 1.95
C VAL A 141 17.33 -14.92 1.22
N VAL A 142 17.59 -13.64 1.07
CA VAL A 142 18.83 -13.14 0.45
C VAL A 142 20.02 -13.52 1.32
N LYS A 143 21.04 -14.08 0.69
CA LYS A 143 22.33 -14.41 1.32
C LYS A 143 23.45 -13.67 0.59
N GLY A 144 24.43 -13.21 1.35
CA GLY A 144 25.58 -12.51 0.81
C GLY A 144 25.28 -11.09 0.35
N LEU A 145 26.29 -10.40 -0.16
CA LEU A 145 26.33 -8.96 -0.42
C LEU A 145 26.36 -8.61 -1.91
N SER A 146 26.28 -9.60 -2.82
CA SER A 146 26.43 -9.35 -4.26
C SER A 146 25.34 -8.43 -4.84
N MET A 147 24.20 -8.31 -4.16
CA MET A 147 23.06 -7.51 -4.60
C MET A 147 22.83 -6.26 -3.72
N SER A 148 23.69 -6.01 -2.75
CA SER A 148 23.67 -4.79 -1.91
C SER A 148 24.00 -3.54 -2.75
N PRO A 149 23.51 -2.34 -2.34
CA PRO A 149 22.68 -2.06 -1.17
C PRO A 149 21.17 -2.25 -1.43
N LYS A 150 20.77 -2.60 -2.66
CA LYS A 150 19.34 -2.70 -3.01
C LYS A 150 18.69 -3.89 -2.29
N PHE A 151 19.39 -5.01 -2.19
CA PHE A 151 18.98 -6.21 -1.48
C PHE A 151 20.04 -6.56 -0.46
N GLU A 152 19.66 -6.55 0.80
CA GLU A 152 20.56 -6.84 1.91
C GLU A 152 20.37 -8.30 2.40
N PRO A 153 21.38 -8.90 3.03
CA PRO A 153 21.19 -10.17 3.71
C PRO A 153 19.97 -10.14 4.63
N GLU A 154 19.25 -11.26 4.72
CA GLU A 154 18.01 -11.43 5.45
C GLU A 154 16.78 -10.72 4.84
N ASP A 155 16.88 -10.04 3.72
CA ASP A 155 15.70 -9.69 2.92
C ASP A 155 15.03 -10.94 2.37
N ARG A 156 13.70 -10.87 2.14
CA ARG A 156 12.96 -11.91 1.43
C ARG A 156 12.61 -11.39 0.05
N ILE A 157 12.94 -12.16 -0.97
CA ILE A 157 12.62 -11.85 -2.36
C ILE A 157 11.51 -12.77 -2.86
N TYR A 158 10.49 -12.17 -3.46
CA TYR A 158 9.42 -12.90 -4.13
C TYR A 158 9.87 -13.36 -5.51
N VAL A 159 9.64 -14.61 -5.84
CA VAL A 159 10.08 -15.21 -7.09
C VAL A 159 8.89 -15.80 -7.85
N ASN A 160 8.83 -15.48 -9.14
CA ASN A 160 7.90 -16.08 -10.08
C ASN A 160 8.66 -17.09 -10.97
N PRO A 161 8.47 -18.40 -10.77
CA PRO A 161 9.10 -19.44 -11.58
C PRO A 161 8.38 -19.70 -12.91
N ASP A 162 7.16 -19.18 -13.08
CA ASP A 162 6.31 -19.45 -14.25
C ASP A 162 6.69 -18.59 -15.47
N ILE A 163 7.56 -17.58 -15.29
CA ILE A 163 8.03 -16.69 -16.35
C ILE A 163 9.00 -17.44 -17.27
N GLN A 164 8.72 -17.39 -18.57
CA GLN A 164 9.54 -18.04 -19.58
C GLN A 164 10.77 -17.21 -19.93
N THR A 165 11.83 -17.88 -20.39
CA THR A 165 13.12 -17.22 -20.72
C THR A 165 12.99 -16.13 -21.78
N PHE A 166 12.04 -16.28 -22.73
CA PHE A 166 11.81 -15.30 -23.81
C PHE A 166 11.04 -14.04 -23.34
N ASP A 167 10.39 -14.08 -22.16
CA ASP A 167 9.72 -12.94 -21.56
C ASP A 167 10.67 -12.04 -20.77
N LEU A 168 11.90 -12.49 -20.57
CA LEU A 168 12.91 -11.75 -19.81
C LEU A 168 13.46 -10.57 -20.59
N LYS A 169 13.77 -9.49 -19.86
CA LYS A 169 14.34 -8.25 -20.39
C LYS A 169 15.62 -7.89 -19.66
N THR A 170 16.48 -7.14 -20.33
CA THR A 170 17.63 -6.52 -19.70
C THR A 170 17.20 -5.72 -18.46
N ASN A 171 17.95 -5.88 -17.38
CA ASN A 171 17.71 -5.39 -16.02
C ASN A 171 16.70 -6.18 -15.19
N ASP A 172 16.12 -7.26 -15.70
CA ASP A 172 15.37 -8.18 -14.86
C ASP A 172 16.29 -8.81 -13.79
N LEU A 173 15.71 -9.04 -12.64
CA LEU A 173 16.35 -9.70 -11.52
C LEU A 173 15.97 -11.17 -11.56
N VAL A 174 16.97 -12.05 -11.65
CA VAL A 174 16.74 -13.46 -11.92
C VAL A 174 17.43 -14.37 -10.93
N ILE A 175 16.83 -15.52 -10.74
CA ILE A 175 17.42 -16.66 -10.03
C ILE A 175 17.83 -17.67 -11.09
N VAL A 176 19.10 -18.05 -11.07
CA VAL A 176 19.71 -18.94 -12.04
C VAL A 176 20.44 -20.07 -11.30
N SER A 177 20.37 -21.29 -11.84
CA SER A 177 21.10 -22.45 -11.36
C SER A 177 21.98 -22.97 -12.50
N CYS A 178 23.27 -23.15 -12.25
CA CYS A 178 24.23 -23.68 -13.22
C CYS A 178 24.71 -25.08 -12.80
N THR A 179 24.92 -25.97 -13.77
CA THR A 179 25.27 -27.37 -13.58
C THR A 179 26.75 -27.53 -13.25
N GLY A 180 27.33 -27.07 -12.39
CA GLY A 180 28.74 -27.18 -11.99
C GLY A 180 28.95 -26.72 -10.57
N ASP A 181 28.17 -25.73 -10.17
CA ASP A 181 28.34 -25.08 -8.86
C ASP A 181 27.34 -25.58 -7.83
N ASN A 182 26.41 -26.46 -8.11
CA ASN A 182 25.31 -26.87 -7.20
C ASN A 182 24.60 -25.70 -6.51
N GLU A 183 24.86 -24.47 -6.93
CA GLU A 183 24.38 -23.27 -6.30
C GLU A 183 23.47 -22.46 -7.22
N THR A 184 22.35 -22.10 -6.66
CA THR A 184 21.43 -21.16 -7.27
C THR A 184 21.86 -19.75 -6.91
N THR A 185 21.97 -18.85 -7.90
CA THR A 185 22.46 -17.48 -7.71
C THR A 185 21.40 -16.44 -8.03
N PHE A 186 21.48 -15.30 -7.35
CA PHE A 186 20.62 -14.14 -7.56
C PHE A 186 21.42 -13.00 -8.19
N LYS A 187 21.05 -12.59 -9.41
CA LYS A 187 21.76 -11.55 -10.19
C LYS A 187 20.81 -10.71 -11.03
N LYS A 188 21.32 -9.62 -11.58
CA LYS A 188 20.68 -8.85 -12.63
C LYS A 188 21.02 -9.43 -13.99
N LEU A 189 20.01 -9.63 -14.83
CA LEU A 189 20.18 -10.09 -16.21
C LEU A 189 20.54 -8.92 -17.13
N ILE A 190 21.51 -9.14 -18.00
CA ILE A 190 21.84 -8.28 -19.14
C ILE A 190 21.68 -9.12 -20.40
N ILE A 191 21.00 -8.58 -21.40
CA ILE A 191 20.81 -9.23 -22.72
C ILE A 191 21.44 -8.32 -23.76
N GLU A 192 22.42 -8.85 -24.49
CA GLU A 192 23.13 -8.18 -25.58
C GLU A 192 23.10 -9.07 -26.83
N GLY A 193 22.20 -8.73 -27.76
CA GLY A 193 21.94 -9.59 -28.91
C GLY A 193 21.40 -10.95 -28.47
N ASP A 194 22.08 -12.03 -28.87
CA ASP A 194 21.71 -13.41 -28.48
C ASP A 194 22.37 -13.83 -27.18
N GLU A 195 23.29 -13.05 -26.65
CA GLU A 195 24.04 -13.39 -25.44
C GLU A 195 23.38 -12.84 -24.17
N LYS A 196 23.50 -13.59 -23.09
CA LYS A 196 22.96 -13.24 -21.78
C LYS A 196 24.08 -13.25 -20.74
N TYR A 197 24.03 -12.26 -19.87
CA TYR A 197 25.01 -12.08 -18.80
C TYR A 197 24.31 -11.85 -17.47
N LEU A 198 24.97 -12.25 -16.41
CA LEU A 198 24.56 -12.03 -15.03
C LEU A 198 25.49 -11.00 -14.38
N GLN A 199 24.89 -9.96 -13.78
CA GLN A 199 25.61 -8.88 -13.13
C GLN A 199 25.18 -8.73 -11.68
N PRO A 200 26.10 -8.68 -10.69
CA PRO A 200 25.79 -8.25 -9.35
C PRO A 200 25.38 -6.76 -9.34
N LEU A 201 24.55 -6.36 -8.39
CA LEU A 201 24.23 -4.94 -8.19
C LEU A 201 25.25 -4.23 -7.33
N ASN A 202 26.00 -4.96 -6.53
CA ASN A 202 27.04 -4.39 -5.68
C ASN A 202 28.27 -3.99 -6.53
N PRO A 203 28.60 -2.69 -6.63
CA PRO A 203 29.72 -2.21 -7.44
C PRO A 203 31.08 -2.64 -6.89
N LEU A 204 31.13 -3.01 -5.60
CA LEU A 204 32.36 -3.48 -4.92
C LEU A 204 32.54 -4.99 -5.00
N TRP A 205 31.60 -5.73 -5.62
CA TRP A 205 31.71 -7.19 -5.80
C TRP A 205 32.82 -7.51 -6.81
N GLN A 206 33.63 -8.51 -6.49
CA GLN A 206 34.83 -8.82 -7.29
C GLN A 206 34.49 -9.37 -8.68
N GLU A 207 33.52 -10.28 -8.76
CA GLU A 207 33.02 -10.84 -10.02
C GLU A 207 31.98 -9.91 -10.62
N LYS A 208 32.32 -9.17 -11.65
CA LYS A 208 31.45 -8.11 -12.18
C LYS A 208 30.40 -8.59 -13.16
N ILE A 209 30.76 -9.50 -14.08
CA ILE A 209 29.86 -10.01 -15.11
C ILE A 209 30.22 -11.48 -15.36
N MET A 210 29.17 -12.32 -15.41
CA MET A 210 29.29 -13.73 -15.71
C MET A 210 28.43 -14.05 -16.93
N GLN A 211 28.96 -14.69 -17.96
CA GLN A 211 28.19 -15.12 -19.11
C GLN A 211 27.26 -16.27 -18.72
N LEU A 212 26.02 -16.22 -19.15
CA LEU A 212 25.06 -17.30 -18.97
C LEU A 212 25.30 -18.34 -20.05
N THR A 213 25.85 -19.47 -19.68
CA THR A 213 26.12 -20.61 -20.60
C THR A 213 24.92 -21.55 -20.70
N GLU A 214 24.98 -22.49 -21.62
CA GLU A 214 23.95 -23.56 -21.81
C GLU A 214 23.77 -24.43 -20.57
N ASP A 215 24.80 -24.52 -19.72
CA ASP A 215 24.75 -25.24 -18.45
C ASP A 215 23.93 -24.58 -17.37
N CYS A 216 23.49 -23.35 -17.63
CA CYS A 216 22.71 -22.54 -16.67
C CYS A 216 21.23 -22.52 -17.09
N ARG A 217 20.35 -22.69 -16.11
CA ARG A 217 18.90 -22.57 -16.30
C ARG A 217 18.29 -21.47 -15.46
N LEU A 218 17.28 -20.81 -16.01
CA LEU A 218 16.43 -19.91 -15.25
C LEU A 218 15.62 -20.72 -14.23
N VAL A 219 15.62 -20.27 -12.98
CA VAL A 219 14.82 -20.83 -11.88
C VAL A 219 13.62 -19.94 -11.61
N GLY A 220 13.73 -18.63 -11.84
CA GLY A 220 12.63 -17.71 -11.73
C GLY A 220 13.06 -16.25 -11.82
N LYS A 221 12.07 -15.37 -11.97
CA LYS A 221 12.23 -13.92 -11.95
C LYS A 221 11.86 -13.37 -10.58
N VAL A 222 12.69 -12.48 -10.04
CA VAL A 222 12.37 -11.77 -8.81
C VAL A 222 11.39 -10.65 -9.11
N VAL A 223 10.23 -10.67 -8.43
CA VAL A 223 9.09 -9.78 -8.68
C VAL A 223 8.74 -8.89 -7.49
N GLY A 224 9.42 -9.06 -6.37
CA GLY A 224 9.17 -8.23 -5.19
C GLY A 224 10.20 -8.41 -4.10
N LEU A 225 10.16 -7.52 -3.12
CA LEU A 225 11.01 -7.52 -1.93
C LEU A 225 10.13 -7.38 -0.69
N TYR A 226 10.40 -8.17 0.33
CA TYR A 226 9.85 -8.03 1.66
C TYR A 226 10.99 -7.88 2.66
N ARG A 227 10.98 -6.77 3.40
CA ARG A 227 11.98 -6.48 4.44
C ARG A 227 11.26 -6.29 5.78
N LYS A 228 11.72 -7.01 6.79
CA LYS A 228 11.31 -6.73 8.17
C LYS A 228 12.09 -5.54 8.69
N ILE A 229 11.42 -4.61 9.33
CA ILE A 229 12.02 -3.43 9.96
C ILE A 229 12.20 -3.73 11.44
#